data_339b19b660afb1efc4b9388dde525efc
#
_entry.id   339b19b660afb1efc4b9388dde525efc
#
_cell.length_a   1.000
_cell.length_b   1.000
_cell.length_c   1.000
_cell.angle_alpha   90.00
_cell.angle_beta   90.00
_cell.angle_gamma   90.00
#
_symmetry.space_group_name_H-M   'P 1'
#
loop_
_entity.id
_entity.type
_entity.pdbx_description
1 polymer ?
#
loop_
_entity_poly.entity_id
_entity_poly.type
_entity_poly.pdbx_seq_one_letter_code
_entity_poly.pdbx_strand_id
1 'polypeptide(L)'
;MNRLHKNSYTPFTHRLYQFALAYSGWRHVTVIDSGESFVALSTGLQAALWALGGVPEEHRTDSLSAAFNNLAEQEALTQRYDDLCRHYGLRASRCNPGQSNENGSIESRNNSLKTALDQALRLRGSRSFDARGDYETFVDTIVQRMNTRAAKFLVTERAMLKPLP
;
A
#
# COMPACT_ATOMS: atom_id res chain seq x y z
N MET A 1 -37.84 30.89 -5.40
CA MET A 1 -38.12 29.46 -5.24
C MET A 1 -36.80 28.68 -5.43
N ASN A 2 -36.02 28.61 -4.33
CA ASN A 2 -34.65 28.02 -4.39
C ASN A 2 -34.77 26.51 -4.28
N ARG A 3 -34.48 25.81 -5.39
CA ARG A 3 -34.23 24.37 -5.36
C ARG A 3 -32.82 24.13 -4.83
N LEU A 4 -32.73 23.74 -3.58
CA LEU A 4 -31.54 23.14 -3.01
C LEU A 4 -31.31 21.80 -3.73
N HIS A 5 -30.31 21.75 -4.61
CA HIS A 5 -29.78 20.49 -5.08
C HIS A 5 -29.15 19.78 -3.88
N LYS A 6 -29.84 18.77 -3.35
CA LYS A 6 -29.24 17.79 -2.45
C LYS A 6 -28.22 17.00 -3.27
N ASN A 7 -26.97 17.42 -3.23
CA ASN A 7 -25.85 16.56 -3.66
C ASN A 7 -25.82 15.37 -2.70
N SER A 8 -26.35 14.24 -3.15
CA SER A 8 -26.21 12.97 -2.45
C SER A 8 -24.78 12.48 -2.65
N TYR A 9 -23.88 12.90 -1.77
CA TYR A 9 -22.54 12.33 -1.72
C TYR A 9 -22.66 10.87 -1.30
N THR A 10 -22.30 9.95 -2.18
CA THR A 10 -22.14 8.55 -1.82
C THR A 10 -20.77 8.39 -1.16
N PRO A 11 -20.68 7.95 0.11
CA PRO A 11 -19.40 7.71 0.73
C PRO A 11 -18.61 6.66 -0.06
N PHE A 12 -17.40 7.02 -0.46
CA PHE A 12 -16.48 6.08 -1.10
C PHE A 12 -15.69 5.33 0.00
N THR A 13 -16.11 4.10 0.27
CA THR A 13 -15.41 3.24 1.22
C THR A 13 -14.23 2.57 0.53
N HIS A 14 -13.02 2.88 0.95
CA HIS A 14 -11.81 2.34 0.38
C HIS A 14 -10.74 2.12 1.45
N ARG A 15 -9.73 1.34 1.08
CA ARG A 15 -8.49 1.18 1.85
C ARG A 15 -7.30 1.56 0.97
N LEU A 16 -6.18 1.82 1.60
CA LEU A 16 -4.91 2.05 0.92
C LEU A 16 -3.99 0.87 1.19
N TYR A 17 -3.57 0.19 0.13
CA TYR A 17 -2.44 -0.72 0.19
C TYR A 17 -1.17 0.10 0.01
N GLN A 18 -0.24 0.01 0.94
CA GLN A 18 1.05 0.67 0.87
C GLN A 18 2.17 -0.37 0.80
N PHE A 19 2.96 -0.30 -0.25
CA PHE A 19 4.25 -0.96 -0.35
C PHE A 19 5.35 0.07 -0.06
N ALA A 20 6.42 -0.33 0.66
CA ALA A 20 7.56 0.54 0.90
C ALA A 20 8.86 -0.26 0.98
N LEU A 21 9.90 0.23 0.32
CA LEU A 21 11.25 -0.32 0.44
C LEU A 21 11.87 0.06 1.78
N ALA A 22 12.62 -0.88 2.36
CA ALA A 22 13.16 -0.72 3.70
C ALA A 22 14.30 0.31 3.77
N TYR A 23 15.18 0.32 2.81
CA TYR A 23 16.36 1.18 2.80
C TYR A 23 16.07 2.59 2.30
N SER A 24 15.56 2.74 1.09
CA SER A 24 15.29 4.06 0.51
C SER A 24 14.05 4.74 1.10
N GLY A 25 13.10 3.96 1.59
CA GLY A 25 11.79 4.46 1.97
C GLY A 25 10.89 4.78 0.78
N TRP A 26 11.30 4.41 -0.46
CA TRP A 26 10.42 4.52 -1.62
C TRP A 26 9.14 3.75 -1.40
N ARG A 27 8.04 4.31 -1.85
CA ARG A 27 6.72 3.73 -1.62
C ARG A 27 5.83 3.79 -2.85
N HIS A 28 4.93 2.84 -2.92
CA HIS A 28 3.80 2.83 -3.85
C HIS A 28 2.51 2.63 -3.06
N VAL A 29 1.45 3.30 -3.47
CA VAL A 29 0.15 3.21 -2.80
C VAL A 29 -0.92 2.92 -3.83
N THR A 30 -1.74 1.94 -3.55
CA THR A 30 -2.89 1.55 -4.40
C THR A 30 -4.18 1.75 -3.62
N VAL A 31 -5.16 2.40 -4.24
CA VAL A 31 -6.51 2.53 -3.69
C VAL A 31 -7.29 1.24 -3.95
N ILE A 32 -7.85 0.65 -2.91
CA ILE A 32 -8.54 -0.65 -2.95
C ILE A 32 -9.98 -0.48 -2.48
N ASP A 33 -10.93 -0.96 -3.25
CA ASP A 33 -12.37 -0.85 -2.96
C ASP A 33 -12.88 -1.96 -2.04
N SER A 34 -12.23 -3.12 -2.07
CA SER A 34 -12.62 -4.28 -1.28
C SER A 34 -11.85 -4.38 0.03
N GLY A 35 -12.40 -5.12 0.98
CA GLY A 35 -11.76 -5.39 2.26
C GLY A 35 -10.41 -6.12 2.15
N GLU A 36 -9.88 -6.51 3.28
CA GLU A 36 -8.65 -7.29 3.38
C GLU A 36 -8.83 -8.65 2.69
N SER A 37 -8.33 -8.75 1.46
CA SER A 37 -8.42 -9.96 0.66
C SER A 37 -7.10 -10.23 -0.05
N PHE A 38 -6.90 -11.50 -0.44
CA PHE A 38 -5.74 -11.87 -1.27
C PHE A 38 -5.71 -11.08 -2.59
N VAL A 39 -6.87 -10.79 -3.18
CA VAL A 39 -6.97 -9.99 -4.41
C VAL A 39 -6.42 -8.59 -4.19
N ALA A 40 -6.79 -7.94 -3.09
CA ALA A 40 -6.29 -6.62 -2.74
C ALA A 40 -4.76 -6.61 -2.53
N LEU A 41 -4.25 -7.59 -1.77
CA LEU A 41 -2.81 -7.75 -1.54
C LEU A 41 -2.06 -8.01 -2.85
N SER A 42 -2.51 -8.98 -3.65
CA SER A 42 -1.83 -9.36 -4.89
C SER A 42 -1.84 -8.24 -5.92
N THR A 43 -2.96 -7.54 -6.08
CA THR A 43 -3.08 -6.38 -6.97
C THR A 43 -2.14 -5.26 -6.54
N GLY A 44 -2.14 -4.92 -5.25
CA GLY A 44 -1.29 -3.86 -4.71
C GLY A 44 0.20 -4.19 -4.79
N LEU A 45 0.58 -5.42 -4.46
CA LEU A 45 1.98 -5.88 -4.56
C LEU A 45 2.46 -5.87 -6.01
N GLN A 46 1.69 -6.43 -6.94
CA GLN A 46 2.05 -6.43 -8.36
C GLN A 46 2.20 -5.01 -8.91
N ALA A 47 1.23 -4.13 -8.66
CA ALA A 47 1.31 -2.73 -9.07
C ALA A 47 2.59 -2.05 -8.52
N ALA A 48 2.95 -2.32 -7.28
CA ALA A 48 4.15 -1.77 -6.67
C ALA A 48 5.44 -2.29 -7.32
N LEU A 49 5.55 -3.60 -7.59
CA LEU A 49 6.73 -4.20 -8.24
C LEU A 49 6.93 -3.65 -9.66
N TRP A 50 5.84 -3.52 -10.42
CA TRP A 50 5.90 -2.93 -11.77
C TRP A 50 6.24 -1.44 -11.74
N ALA A 51 5.70 -0.67 -10.81
CA ALA A 51 6.04 0.74 -10.63
C ALA A 51 7.50 0.94 -10.18
N LEU A 52 8.02 0.01 -9.38
CA LEU A 52 9.42 0.00 -8.94
C LEU A 52 10.38 -0.38 -10.09
N GLY A 53 9.93 -1.24 -11.00
CA GLY A 53 10.72 -1.78 -12.10
C GLY A 53 11.66 -2.91 -11.67
N GLY A 54 11.32 -3.65 -10.61
CA GLY A 54 12.11 -4.77 -10.12
C GLY A 54 11.55 -5.39 -8.85
N VAL A 55 12.17 -6.47 -8.41
CA VAL A 55 11.71 -7.31 -7.30
C VAL A 55 12.73 -7.27 -6.17
N PRO A 56 12.38 -6.84 -4.95
CA PRO A 56 13.25 -6.92 -3.78
C PRO A 56 13.47 -8.38 -3.37
N GLU A 57 14.46 -8.61 -2.53
CA GLU A 57 14.77 -9.97 -2.05
C GLU A 57 13.65 -10.51 -1.15
N GLU A 58 13.10 -9.65 -0.30
CA GLU A 58 12.12 -10.03 0.72
C GLU A 58 10.90 -9.11 0.67
N HIS A 59 9.73 -9.70 0.83
CA HIS A 59 8.49 -8.97 1.10
C HIS A 59 7.98 -9.36 2.48
N ARG A 60 7.87 -8.36 3.34
CA ARG A 60 7.31 -8.51 4.68
C ARG A 60 5.91 -7.92 4.71
N THR A 61 4.95 -8.71 5.16
CA THR A 61 3.57 -8.26 5.36
C THR A 61 3.21 -8.32 6.83
N ASP A 62 2.33 -7.42 7.25
CA ASP A 62 1.64 -7.54 8.52
C ASP A 62 0.72 -8.77 8.50
N SER A 63 0.27 -9.20 9.65
CA SER A 63 -0.49 -10.44 9.78
C SER A 63 -1.66 -10.51 8.81
N LEU A 64 -1.56 -11.36 7.78
CA LEU A 64 -2.66 -11.69 6.86
C LEU A 64 -3.80 -12.41 7.58
N SER A 65 -3.51 -12.96 8.76
CA SER A 65 -4.44 -13.79 9.53
C SER A 65 -5.49 -13.01 10.32
N ALA A 66 -5.27 -11.72 10.55
CA ALA A 66 -6.18 -10.92 11.39
C ALA A 66 -7.56 -10.70 10.77
N ALA A 67 -7.71 -10.92 9.47
CA ALA A 67 -8.95 -10.70 8.72
C ALA A 67 -9.86 -11.96 8.63
N PHE A 68 -9.40 -13.13 9.09
CA PHE A 68 -10.11 -14.39 8.89
C PHE A 68 -10.42 -15.09 10.21
N ASN A 69 -11.66 -15.50 10.35
CA ASN A 69 -12.16 -16.22 11.53
C ASN A 69 -12.00 -17.74 11.43
N ASN A 70 -11.49 -18.25 10.28
CA ASN A 70 -11.45 -19.69 9.96
C ASN A 70 -10.02 -20.10 9.58
N LEU A 71 -9.49 -21.16 10.22
CA LEU A 71 -8.14 -21.68 9.98
C LEU A 71 -7.91 -22.11 8.53
N ALA A 72 -8.90 -22.74 7.90
CA ALA A 72 -8.78 -23.21 6.52
C ALA A 72 -8.65 -22.03 5.52
N GLU A 73 -9.34 -20.94 5.77
CA GLU A 73 -9.22 -19.71 4.97
C GLU A 73 -7.85 -19.05 5.16
N GLN A 74 -7.32 -19.06 6.38
CA GLN A 74 -5.99 -18.56 6.69
C GLN A 74 -4.90 -19.38 5.99
N GLU A 75 -5.02 -20.70 5.98
CA GLU A 75 -4.08 -21.58 5.30
C GLU A 75 -4.12 -21.39 3.78
N ALA A 76 -5.32 -21.31 3.19
CA ALA A 76 -5.49 -21.07 1.77
C ALA A 76 -4.93 -19.71 1.34
N LEU A 77 -5.13 -18.66 2.15
CA LEU A 77 -4.55 -17.34 1.90
C LEU A 77 -3.03 -17.36 1.97
N THR A 78 -2.51 -18.04 2.98
CA THR A 78 -1.07 -18.25 3.18
C THR A 78 -0.45 -18.91 1.96
N GLN A 79 -1.03 -20.01 1.50
CA GLN A 79 -0.53 -20.74 0.33
C GLN A 79 -0.52 -19.88 -0.93
N ARG A 80 -1.61 -19.14 -1.20
CA ARG A 80 -1.70 -18.23 -2.33
C ARG A 80 -0.67 -17.09 -2.27
N TYR A 81 -0.40 -16.57 -1.08
CA TYR A 81 0.62 -15.56 -0.88
C TYR A 81 2.03 -16.12 -1.11
N ASP A 82 2.31 -17.30 -0.61
CA ASP A 82 3.60 -17.97 -0.80
C ASP A 82 3.83 -18.33 -2.29
N ASP A 83 2.77 -18.72 -3.01
CA ASP A 83 2.82 -18.95 -4.45
C ASP A 83 3.07 -17.67 -5.25
N LEU A 84 2.43 -16.57 -4.86
CA LEU A 84 2.67 -15.24 -5.44
C LEU A 84 4.13 -14.79 -5.22
N CYS A 85 4.63 -14.93 -4.01
CA CYS A 85 6.01 -14.60 -3.68
C CYS A 85 6.99 -15.47 -4.48
N ARG A 86 6.72 -16.75 -4.62
CA ARG A 86 7.54 -17.68 -5.43
C ARG A 86 7.55 -17.30 -6.90
N HIS A 87 6.41 -16.90 -7.47
CA HIS A 87 6.31 -16.45 -8.86
C HIS A 87 7.23 -15.24 -9.13
N TYR A 88 7.30 -14.30 -8.21
CA TYR A 88 8.18 -13.12 -8.33
C TYR A 88 9.60 -13.36 -7.80
N GLY A 89 9.91 -14.52 -7.24
CA GLY A 89 11.21 -14.79 -6.61
C GLY A 89 11.44 -13.99 -5.33
N LEU A 90 10.36 -13.58 -4.66
CA LEU A 90 10.37 -12.94 -3.35
C LEU A 90 10.50 -13.98 -2.24
N ARG A 91 11.23 -13.66 -1.19
CA ARG A 91 11.15 -14.37 0.08
C ARG A 91 10.02 -13.76 0.91
N ALA A 92 9.00 -14.57 1.18
CA ALA A 92 7.92 -14.17 2.07
C ALA A 92 8.41 -14.16 3.52
N SER A 93 8.18 -13.06 4.24
CA SER A 93 8.34 -13.01 5.69
C SER A 93 7.12 -12.39 6.35
N ARG A 94 6.92 -12.75 7.62
CA ARG A 94 5.80 -12.27 8.42
C ARG A 94 6.34 -11.63 9.68
N CYS A 95 5.65 -10.60 10.15
CA CYS A 95 5.97 -10.01 11.44
C CYS A 95 5.66 -11.02 12.54
N ASN A 96 6.65 -11.35 13.36
CA ASN A 96 6.43 -12.20 14.52
C ASN A 96 5.64 -11.43 15.58
N PRO A 97 4.55 -12.00 16.11
CA PRO A 97 3.86 -11.41 17.24
C PRO A 97 4.82 -11.23 18.42
N GLY A 98 4.95 -10.00 18.92
CA GLY A 98 5.79 -9.71 20.11
C GLY A 98 7.16 -9.08 19.84
N GLN A 99 7.59 -8.93 18.58
CA GLN A 99 8.81 -8.16 18.25
C GLN A 99 8.43 -6.72 17.84
N SER A 100 8.29 -5.88 18.84
CA SER A 100 7.88 -4.48 18.68
C SER A 100 8.82 -3.63 17.81
N ASN A 101 10.10 -3.96 17.75
CA ASN A 101 11.09 -3.21 16.96
C ASN A 101 10.92 -3.38 15.45
N GLU A 102 10.41 -4.52 15.00
CA GLU A 102 10.17 -4.79 13.57
C GLU A 102 8.91 -4.10 13.09
N ASN A 103 7.88 -4.02 13.91
CA ASN A 103 6.62 -3.37 13.61
C ASN A 103 6.72 -1.83 13.63
N GLY A 104 7.60 -1.27 14.47
CA GLY A 104 7.75 0.18 14.64
C GLY A 104 8.10 0.92 13.34
N SER A 105 8.87 0.33 12.45
CA SER A 105 9.20 0.96 11.16
C SER A 105 8.03 0.97 10.18
N ILE A 106 7.22 -0.09 10.15
CA ILE A 106 6.03 -0.20 9.30
C ILE A 106 4.95 0.76 9.81
N GLU A 107 4.70 0.76 11.11
CA GLU A 107 3.75 1.68 11.75
C GLU A 107 4.13 3.15 11.54
N SER A 108 5.40 3.49 11.68
CA SER A 108 5.92 4.84 11.44
C SER A 108 5.69 5.27 9.99
N ARG A 109 5.89 4.37 9.01
CA ARG A 109 5.64 4.65 7.59
C ARG A 109 4.16 4.82 7.27
N ASN A 110 3.32 3.97 7.86
CA ASN A 110 1.87 4.10 7.73
C ASN A 110 1.38 5.42 8.32
N ASN A 111 1.88 5.81 9.48
CA ASN A 111 1.54 7.07 10.13
C ASN A 111 2.03 8.28 9.31
N SER A 112 3.22 8.21 8.71
CA SER A 112 3.75 9.28 7.86
C SER A 112 2.91 9.51 6.62
N LEU A 113 2.40 8.44 5.98
CA LEU A 113 1.48 8.55 4.84
C LEU A 113 0.15 9.16 5.27
N LYS A 114 -0.46 8.64 6.35
CA LYS A 114 -1.73 9.16 6.87
C LYS A 114 -1.64 10.66 7.19
N THR A 115 -0.56 11.07 7.84
CA THR A 115 -0.31 12.48 8.18
C THR A 115 -0.15 13.33 6.92
N ALA A 116 0.61 12.88 5.93
CA ALA A 116 0.81 13.61 4.68
C ALA A 116 -0.51 13.79 3.90
N LEU A 117 -1.33 12.74 3.84
CA LEU A 117 -2.64 12.79 3.21
C LEU A 117 -3.60 13.73 3.95
N ASP A 118 -3.66 13.66 5.29
CA ASP A 118 -4.54 14.54 6.08
C ASP A 118 -4.14 16.01 5.94
N GLN A 119 -2.84 16.31 5.99
CA GLN A 119 -2.35 17.67 5.77
C GLN A 119 -2.69 18.18 4.36
N ALA A 120 -2.53 17.36 3.33
CA ALA A 120 -2.86 17.74 1.97
C ALA A 120 -4.36 17.95 1.77
N LEU A 121 -5.21 17.13 2.40
CA LEU A 121 -6.67 17.31 2.38
C LEU A 121 -7.09 18.59 3.09
N ARG A 122 -6.44 18.97 4.19
CA ARG A 122 -6.68 20.25 4.88
C ARG A 122 -6.29 21.44 4.00
N LEU A 123 -5.14 21.39 3.34
CA LEU A 123 -4.70 22.43 2.41
C LEU A 123 -5.62 22.55 1.20
N ARG A 124 -6.16 21.43 0.71
CA ARG A 124 -7.14 21.42 -0.37
C ARG A 124 -8.48 22.04 0.05
N GLY A 125 -8.80 22.07 1.34
CA GLY A 125 -10.05 22.60 1.88
C GLY A 125 -11.28 21.74 1.69
N SER A 126 -11.13 20.54 1.09
CA SER A 126 -12.22 19.57 0.88
C SER A 126 -11.70 18.14 0.94
N ARG A 127 -12.52 17.25 1.51
CA ARG A 127 -12.31 15.79 1.53
C ARG A 127 -13.10 15.07 0.44
N SER A 128 -13.91 15.82 -0.34
CA SER A 128 -14.74 15.26 -1.41
C SER A 128 -14.00 15.29 -2.74
N PHE A 129 -14.20 14.28 -3.56
CA PHE A 129 -13.69 14.17 -4.92
C PHE A 129 -14.86 13.86 -5.84
N ASP A 130 -14.82 14.38 -7.08
CA ASP A 130 -15.90 14.21 -8.05
C ASP A 130 -15.86 12.82 -8.67
N ALA A 131 -14.66 12.26 -8.81
CA ALA A 131 -14.44 10.90 -9.30
C ALA A 131 -13.37 10.18 -8.48
N ARG A 132 -13.41 8.84 -8.51
CA ARG A 132 -12.38 7.99 -7.92
C ARG A 132 -10.98 8.31 -8.47
N GLY A 133 -10.86 8.50 -9.79
CA GLY A 133 -9.60 8.82 -10.44
C GLY A 133 -8.96 10.12 -9.94
N ASP A 134 -9.77 11.10 -9.54
CA ASP A 134 -9.28 12.35 -8.95
C ASP A 134 -8.64 12.09 -7.58
N TYR A 135 -9.25 11.21 -6.79
CA TYR A 135 -8.69 10.80 -5.51
C TYR A 135 -7.40 9.98 -5.68
N GLU A 136 -7.37 9.04 -6.63
CA GLU A 136 -6.17 8.26 -6.95
C GLU A 136 -5.02 9.18 -7.40
N THR A 137 -5.28 10.13 -8.27
CA THR A 137 -4.31 11.15 -8.71
C THR A 137 -3.82 12.01 -7.54
N PHE A 138 -4.72 12.39 -6.63
CA PHE A 138 -4.36 13.12 -5.43
C PHE A 138 -3.41 12.31 -4.53
N VAL A 139 -3.72 11.03 -4.27
CA VAL A 139 -2.87 10.13 -3.48
C VAL A 139 -1.50 9.98 -4.14
N ASP A 140 -1.47 9.72 -5.44
CA ASP A 140 -0.25 9.57 -6.23
C ASP A 140 0.65 10.81 -6.16
N THR A 141 0.08 11.99 -6.27
CA THR A 141 0.83 13.25 -6.18
C THR A 141 1.55 13.39 -4.83
N ILE A 142 0.90 12.99 -3.75
CA ILE A 142 1.48 13.03 -2.41
C ILE A 142 2.58 11.99 -2.26
N VAL A 143 2.34 10.77 -2.73
CA VAL A 143 3.31 9.68 -2.71
C VAL A 143 4.56 10.04 -3.52
N GLN A 144 4.42 10.60 -4.71
CA GLN A 144 5.55 11.06 -5.52
C GLN A 144 6.38 12.14 -4.81
N ARG A 145 5.72 13.09 -4.14
CA ARG A 145 6.41 14.10 -3.32
C ARG A 145 7.19 13.47 -2.16
N MET A 146 6.63 12.43 -1.53
CA MET A 146 7.35 11.69 -0.48
C MET A 146 8.53 10.92 -1.07
N ASN A 147 8.41 10.37 -2.26
CA ASN A 147 9.46 9.62 -2.96
C ASN A 147 10.62 10.49 -3.45
N THR A 148 10.43 11.80 -3.60
CA THR A 148 11.53 12.71 -3.94
C THR A 148 12.68 12.63 -2.93
N ARG A 149 12.35 12.43 -1.64
CA ARG A 149 13.33 12.27 -0.57
C ARG A 149 14.05 10.92 -0.62
N ALA A 150 13.41 9.91 -1.17
CA ALA A 150 13.94 8.56 -1.34
C ALA A 150 14.87 8.43 -2.55
N ALA A 151 14.80 9.36 -3.51
CA ALA A 151 15.37 9.22 -4.84
C ALA A 151 16.87 8.85 -4.83
N LYS A 152 17.68 9.53 -4.02
CA LYS A 152 19.13 9.25 -3.96
C LYS A 152 19.46 7.87 -3.41
N PHE A 153 18.69 7.38 -2.44
CA PHE A 153 18.88 6.06 -1.84
C PHE A 153 18.29 4.97 -2.74
N LEU A 154 17.23 5.29 -3.48
CA LEU A 154 16.60 4.38 -4.42
C LEU A 154 17.54 3.95 -5.54
N VAL A 155 18.45 4.82 -6.00
CA VAL A 155 19.47 4.47 -7.02
C VAL A 155 20.29 3.26 -6.55
N THR A 156 20.77 3.29 -5.31
CA THR A 156 21.55 2.19 -4.74
C THR A 156 20.69 0.93 -4.56
N GLU A 157 19.48 1.09 -4.06
CA GLU A 157 18.58 -0.04 -3.78
C GLU A 157 18.10 -0.71 -5.09
N ARG A 158 17.87 0.06 -6.16
CA ARG A 158 17.52 -0.48 -7.48
C ARG A 158 18.55 -1.42 -8.06
N ALA A 159 19.83 -1.17 -7.82
CA ALA A 159 20.92 -2.05 -8.27
C ALA A 159 20.87 -3.45 -7.63
N MET A 160 20.15 -3.60 -6.52
CA MET A 160 19.99 -4.85 -5.78
C MET A 160 18.69 -5.60 -6.14
N LEU A 161 17.81 -4.98 -6.93
CA LEU A 161 16.55 -5.61 -7.32
C LEU A 161 16.78 -6.69 -8.36
N LYS A 162 16.01 -7.78 -8.24
CA LYS A 162 15.91 -8.80 -9.27
C LYS A 162 15.04 -8.31 -10.43
N PRO A 163 15.22 -8.84 -11.65
CA PRO A 163 14.32 -8.52 -12.76
C PRO A 163 12.89 -9.01 -12.46
N LEU A 164 11.93 -8.34 -13.08
CA LEU A 164 10.54 -8.82 -13.12
C LEU A 164 10.46 -10.10 -13.98
N PRO A 165 9.54 -11.04 -13.66
CA PRO A 165 9.34 -12.25 -14.47
C PRO A 165 8.75 -11.96 -15.84
#